data_6cdb1f49bf47d560868593ed269b4e83
#
_entry.id   6cdb1f49bf47d560868593ed269b4e83
#
_cell.length_a   1.000
_cell.length_b   1.000
_cell.length_c   1.000
_cell.angle_alpha   90.00
_cell.angle_beta   90.00
_cell.angle_gamma   90.00
#
_symmetry.space_group_name_H-M   'P 1'
#
loop_
_entity.id
_entity.type
_entity.pdbx_description
1 polymer ?
#
loop_
_entity_poly.entity_id
_entity_poly.type
_entity_poly.pdbx_seq_one_letter_code
_entity_poly.pdbx_strand_id
1 'polypeptide(L)'
;VTCDVHPTAGQVRGAVAYRVRRPDPDRRPQRNTIRSTTPEQYPEQHRTTEEQAMAEQALITGMGGKEPVIDADAFVAPTSVVIGEVTLAPGSSVWYQAVLRADCGPISLGPDSNIQDNCSVHTDPGFPLTVGARVSVGHNAVLHGCVIEDDVLVGMGATVLNGAHIGAGSLVAAQALVPQGMQVPPGSLVAGVPAKVKRPLTAEELEGIRFNAAGYVELAKAHRAAHEG
;
A
#
# COMPACT_ATOMS: atom_id res chain seq x y z
N VAL A 1 -7.02 24.17 -7.41
CA VAL A 1 -7.40 23.51 -8.65
C VAL A 1 -8.68 22.76 -8.35
N THR A 2 -9.80 23.27 -8.79
CA THR A 2 -11.12 22.68 -8.62
C THR A 2 -11.29 21.58 -9.65
N CYS A 3 -11.51 20.35 -9.21
CA CYS A 3 -11.93 19.25 -10.07
C CYS A 3 -13.46 19.25 -10.19
N ASP A 4 -13.98 19.94 -11.19
CA ASP A 4 -15.37 19.80 -11.62
C ASP A 4 -15.45 18.74 -12.71
N VAL A 5 -16.07 17.59 -12.38
CA VAL A 5 -16.38 16.56 -13.36
C VAL A 5 -17.89 16.53 -13.56
N HIS A 6 -18.37 17.07 -14.68
CA HIS A 6 -19.75 16.91 -15.14
C HIS A 6 -19.91 15.57 -15.87
N PRO A 7 -20.96 14.80 -15.59
CA PRO A 7 -21.24 13.57 -16.33
C PRO A 7 -21.98 13.91 -17.63
N THR A 8 -21.39 13.61 -18.79
CA THR A 8 -22.10 13.53 -20.07
C THR A 8 -22.52 12.10 -20.34
N ALA A 9 -23.82 11.87 -20.44
CA ALA A 9 -24.39 10.61 -20.87
C ALA A 9 -24.09 10.38 -22.35
N GLY A 10 -23.34 9.33 -22.66
CA GLY A 10 -23.10 8.86 -24.02
C GLY A 10 -23.06 7.34 -24.04
N GLN A 11 -24.07 6.73 -24.66
CA GLN A 11 -24.12 5.30 -24.92
C GLN A 11 -22.98 4.88 -25.84
N VAL A 12 -22.14 3.96 -25.42
CA VAL A 12 -21.22 3.24 -26.29
C VAL A 12 -21.64 1.76 -26.32
N ARG A 13 -22.32 1.37 -27.39
CA ARG A 13 -22.44 -0.05 -27.80
C ARG A 13 -21.19 -0.38 -28.62
N GLY A 14 -20.47 -1.42 -28.24
CA GLY A 14 -19.35 -1.95 -29.00
C GLY A 14 -18.65 -3.07 -28.27
N ALA A 15 -19.19 -4.28 -28.38
CA ALA A 15 -18.48 -5.47 -27.94
C ALA A 15 -17.34 -5.75 -28.93
N VAL A 16 -16.08 -5.58 -28.51
CA VAL A 16 -14.89 -6.01 -29.26
C VAL A 16 -14.69 -7.50 -28.97
N ALA A 17 -15.07 -8.33 -29.93
CA ALA A 17 -14.80 -9.76 -29.86
C ALA A 17 -13.34 -10.03 -30.20
N TYR A 18 -12.53 -10.41 -29.21
CA TYR A 18 -11.17 -10.92 -29.44
C TYR A 18 -11.23 -12.33 -29.99
N ARG A 19 -10.90 -12.49 -31.29
CA ARG A 19 -10.74 -13.79 -31.92
C ARG A 19 -9.37 -14.35 -31.57
N VAL A 20 -9.29 -15.25 -30.60
CA VAL A 20 -8.08 -16.02 -30.32
C VAL A 20 -7.81 -16.95 -31.50
N ARG A 21 -6.75 -16.70 -32.26
CA ARG A 21 -6.27 -17.66 -33.28
C ARG A 21 -5.65 -18.86 -32.58
N ARG A 22 -6.12 -20.06 -32.89
CA ARG A 22 -5.46 -21.30 -32.44
C ARG A 22 -4.07 -21.38 -33.06
N PRO A 23 -3.05 -21.81 -32.28
CA PRO A 23 -1.72 -22.00 -32.85
C PRO A 23 -1.77 -23.11 -33.92
N ASP A 24 -1.06 -22.89 -35.02
CA ASP A 24 -0.88 -23.82 -36.10
C ASP A 24 -0.02 -25.01 -35.63
N PRO A 25 -0.52 -26.27 -35.63
CA PRO A 25 0.22 -27.41 -35.12
C PRO A 25 1.44 -27.81 -36.00
N ASP A 26 1.55 -27.27 -37.23
CA ASP A 26 2.65 -27.59 -38.15
C ASP A 26 3.77 -26.57 -38.17
N ARG A 27 3.71 -25.54 -37.34
CA ARG A 27 4.75 -24.50 -37.23
C ARG A 27 5.96 -25.03 -36.44
N ARG A 28 6.96 -25.56 -37.14
CA ARG A 28 8.27 -25.88 -36.52
C ARG A 28 8.85 -24.64 -35.85
N PRO A 29 9.41 -24.75 -34.63
CA PRO A 29 10.06 -23.62 -34.00
C PRO A 29 11.26 -23.16 -34.82
N GLN A 30 11.23 -21.93 -35.31
CA GLN A 30 12.41 -21.31 -35.88
C GLN A 30 13.43 -21.17 -34.76
N ARG A 31 14.61 -21.76 -34.93
CA ARG A 31 15.75 -21.51 -34.05
C ARG A 31 16.14 -20.03 -34.19
N ASN A 32 15.71 -19.22 -33.25
CA ASN A 32 16.28 -17.87 -33.06
C ASN A 32 17.72 -18.08 -32.59
N THR A 33 18.68 -18.00 -33.48
CA THR A 33 20.07 -17.77 -33.14
C THR A 33 20.17 -16.34 -32.63
N ILE A 34 20.06 -16.18 -31.30
CA ILE A 34 20.44 -14.94 -30.62
C ILE A 34 21.94 -14.78 -30.91
N ARG A 35 22.28 -13.88 -31.81
CA ARG A 35 23.66 -13.39 -31.92
C ARG A 35 23.97 -12.76 -30.58
N SER A 36 24.96 -13.29 -29.88
CA SER A 36 25.58 -12.69 -28.73
C SER A 36 26.20 -11.35 -29.18
N THR A 37 25.42 -10.28 -29.08
CA THR A 37 25.98 -8.94 -29.06
C THR A 37 26.60 -8.78 -27.66
N THR A 38 27.90 -8.60 -27.64
CA THR A 38 28.64 -8.14 -26.45
C THR A 38 27.84 -6.98 -25.83
N PRO A 39 27.57 -6.98 -24.52
CA PRO A 39 26.91 -5.81 -23.90
C PRO A 39 27.79 -4.60 -24.18
N GLU A 40 27.24 -3.60 -24.88
CA GLU A 40 27.85 -2.27 -24.87
C GLU A 40 27.98 -1.91 -23.39
N GLN A 41 29.22 -1.67 -22.95
CA GLN A 41 29.50 -1.16 -21.63
C GLN A 41 28.86 0.23 -21.58
N TYR A 42 27.67 0.32 -20.95
CA TYR A 42 27.15 1.61 -20.51
C TYR A 42 28.22 2.22 -19.59
N PRO A 43 28.68 3.44 -19.85
CA PRO A 43 29.61 4.09 -18.94
C PRO A 43 28.97 4.09 -17.55
N GLU A 44 29.65 3.51 -16.57
CA GLU A 44 29.26 3.61 -15.18
C GLU A 44 29.17 5.10 -14.85
N GLN A 45 27.93 5.60 -14.75
CA GLN A 45 27.69 6.95 -14.26
C GLN A 45 27.98 6.89 -12.75
N HIS A 46 29.21 7.27 -12.38
CA HIS A 46 29.55 7.46 -10.97
C HIS A 46 28.71 8.62 -10.45
N ARG A 47 27.59 8.27 -9.78
CA ARG A 47 26.85 9.26 -8.99
C ARG A 47 27.80 9.79 -7.91
N THR A 48 27.75 11.09 -7.67
CA THR A 48 28.48 11.68 -6.56
C THR A 48 27.93 11.13 -5.23
N THR A 49 28.74 11.16 -4.19
CA THR A 49 28.29 10.76 -2.83
C THR A 49 27.07 11.55 -2.36
N GLU A 50 26.93 12.80 -2.78
CA GLU A 50 25.75 13.63 -2.49
C GLU A 50 24.50 13.18 -3.26
N GLU A 51 24.63 12.83 -4.55
CA GLU A 51 23.53 12.26 -5.35
C GLU A 51 23.10 10.89 -4.85
N GLN A 52 24.02 10.09 -4.32
CA GLN A 52 23.72 8.82 -3.67
C GLN A 52 22.96 9.05 -2.35
N ALA A 53 23.41 9.96 -1.50
CA ALA A 53 22.77 10.30 -0.23
C ALA A 53 21.36 10.88 -0.42
N MET A 54 21.12 11.68 -1.46
CA MET A 54 19.78 12.21 -1.79
C MET A 54 18.84 11.13 -2.32
N ALA A 55 19.35 10.08 -2.97
CA ALA A 55 18.55 8.97 -3.47
C ALA A 55 18.10 7.99 -2.37
N GLU A 56 18.69 8.09 -1.18
CA GLU A 56 18.48 7.18 -0.05
C GLU A 56 17.58 7.77 1.06
N GLN A 57 17.01 8.96 0.86
CA GLN A 57 16.13 9.58 1.88
C GLN A 57 14.65 9.45 1.51
N ALA A 58 13.80 9.37 2.55
CA ALA A 58 12.35 9.48 2.37
C ALA A 58 11.98 10.89 1.91
N LEU A 59 11.01 11.00 0.99
CA LEU A 59 10.42 12.29 0.65
C LEU A 59 9.32 12.64 1.67
N ILE A 60 9.63 13.53 2.60
CA ILE A 60 8.69 14.02 3.60
C ILE A 60 8.44 15.51 3.32
N THR A 61 7.21 15.89 2.99
CA THR A 61 6.92 17.29 2.63
C THR A 61 5.48 17.67 2.95
N GLY A 62 5.27 18.93 3.29
CA GLY A 62 3.94 19.50 3.44
C GLY A 62 3.23 19.76 2.12
N MET A 63 1.92 19.90 2.18
CA MET A 63 1.07 20.32 1.07
C MET A 63 -0.14 21.10 1.57
N GLY A 64 -0.45 22.21 0.89
CA GLY A 64 -1.62 23.04 1.24
C GLY A 64 -1.56 23.66 2.64
N GLY A 65 -0.35 23.92 3.18
CA GLY A 65 -0.15 24.45 4.53
C GLY A 65 -0.30 23.43 5.65
N LYS A 66 -0.34 22.14 5.30
CA LYS A 66 -0.36 21.00 6.22
C LYS A 66 0.96 20.25 6.13
N GLU A 67 1.56 19.96 7.27
CA GLU A 67 2.85 19.26 7.38
C GLU A 67 2.65 17.90 8.04
N PRO A 68 3.44 16.88 7.65
CA PRO A 68 3.45 15.60 8.37
C PRO A 68 3.90 15.77 9.82
N VAL A 69 3.20 15.12 10.73
CA VAL A 69 3.56 15.01 12.16
C VAL A 69 4.02 13.58 12.40
N ILE A 70 5.33 13.43 12.60
CA ILE A 70 5.98 12.11 12.73
C ILE A 70 6.56 12.01 14.13
N ASP A 71 6.12 11.01 14.89
CA ASP A 71 6.68 10.74 16.21
C ASP A 71 8.15 10.30 16.12
N ALA A 72 8.95 10.63 17.13
CA ALA A 72 10.38 10.29 17.16
C ALA A 72 10.64 8.78 17.12
N ASP A 73 9.71 7.97 17.64
CA ASP A 73 9.80 6.51 17.60
C ASP A 73 9.22 5.90 16.31
N ALA A 74 8.61 6.69 15.44
CA ALA A 74 8.13 6.20 14.16
C ALA A 74 9.29 5.98 13.17
N PHE A 75 9.25 4.90 12.39
CA PHE A 75 10.25 4.60 11.35
C PHE A 75 9.70 4.94 9.97
N VAL A 76 10.43 5.75 9.21
CA VAL A 76 10.13 6.05 7.81
C VAL A 76 11.30 5.60 6.96
N ALA A 77 11.12 4.50 6.23
CA ALA A 77 12.19 3.90 5.44
C ALA A 77 12.65 4.85 4.31
N PRO A 78 13.93 4.84 3.93
CA PRO A 78 14.40 5.47 2.71
C PRO A 78 13.52 5.08 1.50
N THR A 79 13.40 5.99 0.52
CA THR A 79 12.58 5.82 -0.68
C THR A 79 11.05 5.84 -0.47
N SER A 80 10.55 5.91 0.76
CA SER A 80 9.14 6.14 1.02
C SER A 80 8.74 7.61 0.80
N VAL A 81 7.44 7.86 0.66
CA VAL A 81 6.88 9.20 0.37
C VAL A 81 5.78 9.51 1.38
N VAL A 82 5.91 10.63 2.10
CA VAL A 82 4.92 11.09 3.08
C VAL A 82 4.60 12.56 2.80
N ILE A 83 3.38 12.86 2.34
CA ILE A 83 2.98 14.18 1.84
C ILE A 83 1.72 14.67 2.55
N GLY A 84 1.73 15.93 3.02
CA GLY A 84 0.56 16.65 3.52
C GLY A 84 0.19 16.30 4.95
N GLU A 85 -1.11 16.25 5.26
CA GLU A 85 -1.65 16.04 6.62
C GLU A 85 -1.56 14.59 7.08
N VAL A 86 -0.34 14.07 7.25
CA VAL A 86 -0.07 12.72 7.73
C VAL A 86 0.37 12.76 9.19
N THR A 87 -0.22 11.90 10.03
CA THR A 87 0.21 11.70 11.42
C THR A 87 0.69 10.26 11.59
N LEU A 88 1.94 10.09 12.05
CA LEU A 88 2.54 8.81 12.40
C LEU A 88 2.75 8.74 13.91
N ALA A 89 2.07 7.80 14.59
CA ALA A 89 2.14 7.61 16.03
C ALA A 89 3.41 6.84 16.46
N PRO A 90 3.75 6.80 17.79
CA PRO A 90 4.90 6.06 18.29
C PRO A 90 4.93 4.59 17.84
N GLY A 91 6.10 4.08 17.53
CA GLY A 91 6.31 2.69 17.10
C GLY A 91 5.73 2.35 15.73
N SER A 92 5.06 3.30 15.06
CA SER A 92 4.56 3.07 13.69
C SER A 92 5.68 3.02 12.67
N SER A 93 5.45 2.36 11.52
CA SER A 93 6.47 2.26 10.48
C SER A 93 5.91 2.35 9.05
N VAL A 94 6.61 3.10 8.20
CA VAL A 94 6.36 3.22 6.76
C VAL A 94 7.55 2.67 6.01
N TRP A 95 7.32 1.65 5.20
CA TRP A 95 8.37 0.85 4.58
C TRP A 95 8.71 1.32 3.17
N TYR A 96 9.71 0.70 2.55
CA TYR A 96 10.31 1.14 1.30
C TYR A 96 9.30 1.31 0.18
N GLN A 97 9.38 2.44 -0.52
CA GLN A 97 8.52 2.79 -1.67
C GLN A 97 7.01 2.89 -1.34
N ALA A 98 6.63 2.85 -0.06
CA ALA A 98 5.26 3.15 0.31
C ALA A 98 4.98 4.65 0.15
N VAL A 99 3.77 4.99 -0.32
CA VAL A 99 3.34 6.37 -0.55
C VAL A 99 2.12 6.68 0.31
N LEU A 100 2.25 7.66 1.22
CA LEU A 100 1.16 8.23 2.00
C LEU A 100 0.94 9.65 1.50
N ARG A 101 -0.13 9.90 0.74
CA ARG A 101 -0.43 11.22 0.15
C ARG A 101 -1.74 11.76 0.70
N ALA A 102 -1.62 12.72 1.63
CA ALA A 102 -2.72 13.36 2.36
C ALA A 102 -2.98 14.78 1.84
N ASP A 103 -3.21 14.94 0.55
CA ASP A 103 -3.49 16.21 -0.12
C ASP A 103 -4.99 16.54 -0.19
N CYS A 104 -5.87 15.54 -0.05
CA CYS A 104 -7.32 15.70 -0.09
C CYS A 104 -8.01 15.54 1.28
N GLY A 105 -7.30 15.00 2.27
CA GLY A 105 -7.79 14.77 3.63
C GLY A 105 -6.70 14.16 4.52
N PRO A 106 -6.89 14.11 5.86
CA PRO A 106 -5.89 13.59 6.77
C PRO A 106 -5.71 12.08 6.66
N ILE A 107 -4.47 11.64 6.88
CA ILE A 107 -4.09 10.23 7.08
C ILE A 107 -3.51 10.10 8.48
N SER A 108 -3.99 9.13 9.27
CA SER A 108 -3.43 8.81 10.58
C SER A 108 -3.05 7.33 10.67
N LEU A 109 -1.84 7.07 11.13
CA LEU A 109 -1.33 5.73 11.43
C LEU A 109 -1.11 5.61 12.93
N GLY A 110 -1.84 4.68 13.55
CA GLY A 110 -1.84 4.44 14.99
C GLY A 110 -0.57 3.74 15.49
N PRO A 111 -0.41 3.65 16.82
CA PRO A 111 0.79 3.08 17.45
C PRO A 111 1.06 1.64 16.99
N ASP A 112 2.35 1.31 16.85
CA ASP A 112 2.84 -0.04 16.51
C ASP A 112 2.26 -0.60 15.21
N SER A 113 1.73 0.27 14.32
CA SER A 113 1.18 -0.12 13.03
C SER A 113 2.18 0.04 11.91
N ASN A 114 2.04 -0.75 10.85
CA ASN A 114 2.99 -0.72 9.74
C ASN A 114 2.29 -0.64 8.38
N ILE A 115 2.84 0.19 7.50
CA ILE A 115 2.51 0.26 6.07
C ILE A 115 3.69 -0.31 5.30
N GLN A 116 3.53 -1.51 4.77
CA GLN A 116 4.63 -2.27 4.16
C GLN A 116 5.00 -1.75 2.77
N ASP A 117 6.04 -2.36 2.19
CA ASP A 117 6.65 -1.91 0.95
C ASP A 117 5.64 -1.78 -0.19
N ASN A 118 5.81 -0.74 -1.01
CA ASN A 118 4.99 -0.44 -2.19
C ASN A 118 3.49 -0.22 -1.91
N CYS A 119 3.07 0.00 -0.68
CA CYS A 119 1.69 0.35 -0.39
C CYS A 119 1.35 1.75 -0.91
N SER A 120 0.10 1.93 -1.36
CA SER A 120 -0.44 3.22 -1.76
C SER A 120 -1.58 3.62 -0.83
N VAL A 121 -1.42 4.74 -0.13
CA VAL A 121 -2.36 5.25 0.87
C VAL A 121 -2.78 6.66 0.48
N HIS A 122 -4.07 6.86 0.24
CA HIS A 122 -4.60 8.14 -0.23
C HIS A 122 -6.00 8.42 0.31
N THR A 123 -6.45 9.66 0.15
CA THR A 123 -7.75 10.14 0.63
C THR A 123 -8.46 10.92 -0.46
N ASP A 124 -9.80 10.92 -0.42
CA ASP A 124 -10.65 11.84 -1.18
C ASP A 124 -11.30 12.87 -0.23
N PRO A 125 -11.79 14.00 -0.74
CA PRO A 125 -12.56 14.96 0.05
C PRO A 125 -13.74 14.28 0.75
N GLY A 126 -13.81 14.41 2.08
CA GLY A 126 -14.85 13.78 2.91
C GLY A 126 -14.58 12.33 3.29
N PHE A 127 -13.48 11.74 2.84
CA PHE A 127 -13.04 10.37 3.20
C PHE A 127 -11.64 10.39 3.81
N PRO A 128 -11.51 10.80 5.10
CA PRO A 128 -10.24 10.68 5.80
C PRO A 128 -9.82 9.22 5.94
N LEU A 129 -8.55 8.97 6.14
CA LEU A 129 -8.03 7.62 6.34
C LEU A 129 -7.47 7.47 7.75
N THR A 130 -7.97 6.48 8.47
CA THR A 130 -7.52 6.18 9.82
C THR A 130 -7.12 4.71 9.91
N VAL A 131 -5.91 4.48 10.41
CA VAL A 131 -5.40 3.16 10.77
C VAL A 131 -5.19 3.15 12.28
N GLY A 132 -5.81 2.21 12.97
CA GLY A 132 -5.73 2.01 14.42
C GLY A 132 -4.36 1.51 14.88
N ALA A 133 -4.29 1.01 16.10
CA ALA A 133 -3.07 0.48 16.70
C ALA A 133 -2.80 -0.99 16.29
N ARG A 134 -1.53 -1.37 16.20
CA ARG A 134 -1.09 -2.75 15.91
C ARG A 134 -1.69 -3.34 14.63
N VAL A 135 -1.86 -2.49 13.63
CA VAL A 135 -2.34 -2.87 12.29
C VAL A 135 -1.14 -3.18 11.39
N SER A 136 -1.24 -4.29 10.66
CA SER A 136 -0.28 -4.60 9.59
C SER A 136 -0.94 -4.46 8.22
N VAL A 137 -0.39 -3.57 7.38
CA VAL A 137 -0.81 -3.40 6.00
C VAL A 137 0.22 -4.02 5.07
N GLY A 138 -0.12 -5.17 4.51
CA GLY A 138 0.77 -6.01 3.71
C GLY A 138 1.22 -5.36 2.41
N HIS A 139 2.38 -5.78 1.93
CA HIS A 139 3.03 -5.26 0.71
C HIS A 139 2.07 -5.06 -0.47
N ASN A 140 2.25 -3.98 -1.22
CA ASN A 140 1.43 -3.63 -2.39
C ASN A 140 -0.06 -3.42 -2.11
N ALA A 141 -0.49 -3.26 -0.86
CA ALA A 141 -1.89 -2.96 -0.57
C ALA A 141 -2.23 -1.51 -0.92
N VAL A 142 -3.52 -1.27 -1.22
CA VAL A 142 -4.06 0.06 -1.47
C VAL A 142 -5.11 0.37 -0.40
N LEU A 143 -4.90 1.45 0.36
CA LEU A 143 -5.88 2.00 1.27
C LEU A 143 -6.34 3.35 0.75
N HIS A 144 -7.64 3.52 0.58
CA HIS A 144 -8.21 4.74 0.05
C HIS A 144 -9.41 5.21 0.87
N GLY A 145 -9.25 6.30 1.64
CA GLY A 145 -10.32 6.95 2.40
C GLY A 145 -11.13 6.01 3.30
N CYS A 146 -10.47 5.13 4.03
CA CYS A 146 -11.10 4.07 4.83
C CYS A 146 -10.72 4.13 6.32
N VAL A 147 -11.43 3.37 7.13
CA VAL A 147 -11.16 3.18 8.56
C VAL A 147 -10.75 1.74 8.81
N ILE A 148 -9.59 1.55 9.40
CA ILE A 148 -9.06 0.27 9.86
C ILE A 148 -8.93 0.36 11.38
N GLU A 149 -9.66 -0.45 12.13
CA GLU A 149 -9.57 -0.48 13.59
C GLU A 149 -8.34 -1.24 14.07
N ASP A 150 -8.18 -1.36 15.40
CA ASP A 150 -7.02 -1.99 16.03
C ASP A 150 -6.88 -3.49 15.70
N ASP A 151 -5.66 -4.00 15.78
CA ASP A 151 -5.35 -5.43 15.63
C ASP A 151 -5.85 -6.03 14.28
N VAL A 152 -5.83 -5.25 13.19
CA VAL A 152 -6.22 -5.71 11.85
C VAL A 152 -5.00 -6.08 11.02
N LEU A 153 -5.12 -7.14 10.22
CA LEU A 153 -4.18 -7.45 9.15
C LEU A 153 -4.85 -7.26 7.79
N VAL A 154 -4.32 -6.35 7.00
CA VAL A 154 -4.65 -6.20 5.58
C VAL A 154 -3.63 -6.96 4.76
N GLY A 155 -4.07 -8.01 4.08
CA GLY A 155 -3.21 -8.91 3.32
C GLY A 155 -2.55 -8.25 2.10
N MET A 156 -1.44 -8.81 1.64
CA MET A 156 -0.67 -8.32 0.49
C MET A 156 -1.53 -8.10 -0.75
N GLY A 157 -1.38 -6.94 -1.39
CA GLY A 157 -2.11 -6.59 -2.61
C GLY A 157 -3.62 -6.38 -2.44
N ALA A 158 -4.13 -6.36 -1.21
CA ALA A 158 -5.54 -6.05 -0.98
C ALA A 158 -5.83 -4.57 -1.25
N THR A 159 -7.06 -4.27 -1.66
CA THR A 159 -7.55 -2.90 -1.89
C THR A 159 -8.75 -2.62 -0.99
N VAL A 160 -8.69 -1.54 -0.21
CA VAL A 160 -9.78 -1.08 0.65
C VAL A 160 -10.22 0.31 0.20
N LEU A 161 -11.49 0.44 -0.23
CA LEU A 161 -12.00 1.65 -0.87
C LEU A 161 -12.70 2.61 0.11
N ASN A 162 -13.01 3.83 -0.38
CA ASN A 162 -13.59 4.93 0.37
C ASN A 162 -14.76 4.52 1.27
N GLY A 163 -14.73 5.00 2.52
CA GLY A 163 -15.79 4.77 3.49
C GLY A 163 -15.94 3.31 3.96
N ALA A 164 -15.07 2.40 3.50
CA ALA A 164 -15.02 1.07 4.06
C ALA A 164 -14.50 1.14 5.51
N HIS A 165 -15.06 0.30 6.39
CA HIS A 165 -14.72 0.22 7.79
C HIS A 165 -14.39 -1.23 8.14
N ILE A 166 -13.17 -1.48 8.57
CA ILE A 166 -12.70 -2.81 8.98
C ILE A 166 -12.66 -2.86 10.49
N GLY A 167 -13.58 -3.62 11.09
CA GLY A 167 -13.69 -3.78 12.53
C GLY A 167 -12.48 -4.49 13.15
N ALA A 168 -12.19 -4.17 14.41
CA ALA A 168 -11.01 -4.63 15.15
C ALA A 168 -10.81 -6.14 15.10
N GLY A 169 -9.55 -6.57 15.10
CA GLY A 169 -9.18 -7.99 15.10
C GLY A 169 -9.63 -8.73 13.85
N SER A 170 -9.76 -8.05 12.72
CA SER A 170 -10.15 -8.66 11.43
C SER A 170 -8.95 -8.92 10.52
N LEU A 171 -9.15 -9.84 9.57
CA LEU A 171 -8.18 -10.17 8.53
C LEU A 171 -8.82 -9.96 7.16
N VAL A 172 -8.25 -9.03 6.39
CA VAL A 172 -8.53 -8.89 4.96
C VAL A 172 -7.53 -9.76 4.21
N ALA A 173 -8.01 -10.78 3.51
CA ALA A 173 -7.16 -11.72 2.79
C ALA A 173 -6.36 -11.04 1.68
N ALA A 174 -5.21 -11.60 1.32
CA ALA A 174 -4.40 -11.13 0.21
C ALA A 174 -5.24 -11.01 -1.09
N GLN A 175 -4.98 -9.96 -1.88
CA GLN A 175 -5.68 -9.66 -3.14
C GLN A 175 -7.21 -9.43 -3.02
N ALA A 176 -7.74 -9.25 -1.82
CA ALA A 176 -9.14 -8.94 -1.64
C ALA A 176 -9.45 -7.49 -2.07
N LEU A 177 -10.61 -7.27 -2.71
CA LEU A 177 -11.13 -5.93 -3.01
C LEU A 177 -12.31 -5.63 -2.09
N VAL A 178 -12.09 -4.84 -1.04
CA VAL A 178 -13.13 -4.36 -0.13
C VAL A 178 -13.85 -3.18 -0.77
N PRO A 179 -15.15 -3.32 -1.12
CA PRO A 179 -15.89 -2.27 -1.82
C PRO A 179 -16.09 -1.02 -0.97
N GLN A 180 -16.34 0.09 -1.66
CA GLN A 180 -16.69 1.37 -1.04
C GLN A 180 -17.85 1.23 -0.05
N GLY A 181 -17.68 1.81 1.14
CA GLY A 181 -18.69 1.84 2.19
C GLY A 181 -18.95 0.50 2.89
N MET A 182 -18.22 -0.56 2.56
CA MET A 182 -18.40 -1.87 3.21
C MET A 182 -18.11 -1.78 4.70
N GLN A 183 -19.03 -2.28 5.52
CA GLN A 183 -18.87 -2.38 6.97
C GLN A 183 -18.51 -3.83 7.34
N VAL A 184 -17.30 -4.04 7.84
CA VAL A 184 -16.81 -5.35 8.28
C VAL A 184 -16.90 -5.45 9.79
N PRO A 185 -17.68 -6.39 10.33
CA PRO A 185 -17.76 -6.60 11.78
C PRO A 185 -16.38 -6.99 12.37
N PRO A 186 -16.11 -6.66 13.65
CA PRO A 186 -14.90 -7.10 14.32
C PRO A 186 -14.69 -8.61 14.28
N GLY A 187 -13.42 -9.04 14.27
CA GLY A 187 -13.02 -10.45 14.31
C GLY A 187 -13.37 -11.24 13.04
N SER A 188 -13.46 -10.58 11.89
CA SER A 188 -13.91 -11.20 10.63
C SER A 188 -12.77 -11.55 9.68
N LEU A 189 -12.88 -12.72 9.01
CA LEU A 189 -12.16 -13.00 7.78
C LEU A 189 -12.92 -12.45 6.59
N VAL A 190 -12.28 -11.56 5.82
CA VAL A 190 -12.82 -10.94 4.61
C VAL A 190 -11.98 -11.35 3.40
N ALA A 191 -12.61 -11.85 2.34
CA ALA A 191 -11.88 -12.34 1.17
C ALA A 191 -12.69 -12.27 -0.13
N GLY A 192 -11.99 -12.13 -1.26
CA GLY A 192 -12.52 -12.21 -2.62
C GLY A 192 -12.57 -10.87 -3.35
N VAL A 193 -13.00 -10.90 -4.63
CA VAL A 193 -13.18 -9.74 -5.51
C VAL A 193 -14.56 -9.85 -6.17
N PRO A 194 -15.55 -9.04 -5.75
CA PRO A 194 -15.53 -8.18 -4.56
C PRO A 194 -15.47 -8.99 -3.26
N ALA A 195 -14.90 -8.39 -2.21
CA ALA A 195 -14.71 -9.04 -0.92
C ALA A 195 -16.05 -9.24 -0.19
N LYS A 196 -16.11 -10.32 0.58
CA LYS A 196 -17.25 -10.65 1.47
C LYS A 196 -16.71 -11.17 2.79
N VAL A 197 -17.43 -10.92 3.87
CA VAL A 197 -17.20 -11.59 5.15
C VAL A 197 -17.42 -13.07 4.95
N LYS A 198 -16.43 -13.90 5.29
CA LYS A 198 -16.45 -15.35 5.11
C LYS A 198 -16.84 -16.09 6.39
N ARG A 199 -16.23 -15.70 7.50
CA ARG A 199 -16.42 -16.30 8.82
C ARG A 199 -15.76 -15.45 9.91
N PRO A 200 -16.06 -15.68 11.17
CA PRO A 200 -15.23 -15.18 12.28
C PRO A 200 -13.79 -15.74 12.19
N LEU A 201 -12.83 -15.02 12.74
CA LEU A 201 -11.48 -15.51 12.96
C LEU A 201 -11.41 -16.49 14.14
N THR A 202 -10.43 -17.37 14.09
CA THR A 202 -10.06 -18.18 15.25
C THR A 202 -9.16 -17.39 16.22
N ALA A 203 -9.04 -17.84 17.45
CA ALA A 203 -8.13 -17.22 18.43
C ALA A 203 -6.66 -17.27 17.95
N GLU A 204 -6.25 -18.36 17.29
CA GLU A 204 -4.92 -18.56 16.74
C GLU A 204 -4.63 -17.56 15.59
N GLU A 205 -5.61 -17.32 14.71
CA GLU A 205 -5.47 -16.31 13.63
C GLU A 205 -5.32 -14.90 14.21
N LEU A 206 -6.07 -14.56 15.25
CA LEU A 206 -5.97 -13.26 15.92
C LEU A 206 -4.61 -13.11 16.64
N GLU A 207 -4.10 -14.14 17.26
CA GLU A 207 -2.76 -14.16 17.87
C GLU A 207 -1.68 -13.97 16.78
N GLY A 208 -1.83 -14.62 15.64
CA GLY A 208 -0.94 -14.45 14.48
C GLY A 208 -0.90 -13.02 13.95
N ILE A 209 -2.04 -12.32 13.92
CA ILE A 209 -2.12 -10.89 13.54
C ILE A 209 -1.28 -10.03 14.50
N ARG A 210 -1.47 -10.21 15.81
CA ARG A 210 -0.73 -9.47 16.84
C ARG A 210 0.77 -9.76 16.79
N PHE A 211 1.14 -11.02 16.59
CA PHE A 211 2.53 -11.43 16.44
C PHE A 211 3.19 -10.76 15.23
N ASN A 212 2.46 -10.65 14.10
CA ASN A 212 2.96 -9.97 12.91
C ASN A 212 3.23 -8.48 13.18
N ALA A 213 2.30 -7.77 13.80
CA ALA A 213 2.48 -6.36 14.13
C ALA A 213 3.69 -6.14 15.07
N ALA A 214 3.81 -6.94 16.13
CA ALA A 214 4.96 -6.88 17.04
C ALA A 214 6.29 -7.15 16.33
N GLY A 215 6.31 -8.11 15.39
CA GLY A 215 7.47 -8.41 14.57
C GLY A 215 7.94 -7.20 13.74
N TYR A 216 7.00 -6.44 13.17
CA TYR A 216 7.32 -5.24 12.40
C TYR A 216 7.87 -4.09 13.27
N VAL A 217 7.46 -3.98 14.53
CA VAL A 217 8.08 -3.03 15.47
C VAL A 217 9.56 -3.35 15.67
N GLU A 218 9.91 -4.61 15.86
CA GLU A 218 11.31 -5.02 16.03
C GLU A 218 12.13 -4.88 14.73
N LEU A 219 11.52 -5.21 13.58
CA LEU A 219 12.15 -5.00 12.27
C LEU A 219 12.43 -3.51 12.03
N ALA A 220 11.50 -2.62 12.38
CA ALA A 220 11.68 -1.17 12.21
C ALA A 220 12.89 -0.66 13.02
N LYS A 221 13.07 -1.14 14.26
CA LYS A 221 14.25 -0.82 15.08
C LYS A 221 15.55 -1.29 14.41
N ALA A 222 15.56 -2.52 13.88
CA ALA A 222 16.74 -3.07 13.21
C ALA A 222 17.10 -2.29 11.93
N HIS A 223 16.08 -1.93 11.12
CA HIS A 223 16.30 -1.14 9.90
C HIS A 223 16.76 0.28 10.22
N ARG A 224 16.18 0.94 11.23
CA ARG A 224 16.65 2.24 11.69
C ARG A 224 18.14 2.20 12.06
N ALA A 225 18.54 1.24 12.89
CA ALA A 225 19.94 1.11 13.30
C ALA A 225 20.89 0.87 12.12
N ALA A 226 20.45 0.18 11.08
CA ALA A 226 21.26 -0.06 9.87
C ALA A 226 21.41 1.19 8.98
N HIS A 227 20.54 2.19 9.11
CA HIS A 227 20.62 3.44 8.34
C HIS A 227 21.29 4.59 9.11
N GLU A 228 21.40 4.49 10.44
CA GLU A 228 22.06 5.49 11.29
C GLU A 228 23.54 5.20 11.57
N GLY A 229 24.03 4.01 11.21
CA GLY A 229 25.41 3.55 11.39
C GLY A 229 26.24 3.62 10.12
#